data_5fe25aaf3c2ac68dcefd2afde8cfe074
#
_entry.id   5fe25aaf3c2ac68dcefd2afde8cfe074
#
_cell.length_a   1.000
_cell.length_b   1.000
_cell.length_c   1.000
_cell.angle_alpha   90.00
_cell.angle_beta   90.00
_cell.angle_gamma   90.00
#
_symmetry.space_group_name_H-M   'P 1'
#
loop_
_entity.id
_entity.type
_entity.pdbx_description
1 polymer ?
#
loop_
_entity_poly.entity_id
_entity_poly.type
_entity_poly.pdbx_seq_one_letter_code
_entity_poly.pdbx_strand_id
1 'polypeptide(L)' 'MESKQDKFKNLFMSLVKDHEITMEVTYSKFIGWNVRVFEKGYDRPFVDIDSYDMEDAFDRAYSALYSKYN' A
#
# COMPACT_ATOMS: atom_id res chain seq x y z
N MET A 1 11.85 -16.76 -0.98
CA MET A 1 10.54 -16.39 -1.49
C MET A 1 10.08 -15.08 -0.87
N GLU A 2 9.59 -14.17 -1.69
CA GLU A 2 9.23 -12.84 -1.23
C GLU A 2 7.85 -12.84 -0.59
N SER A 3 7.70 -12.24 0.58
CA SER A 3 6.39 -12.12 1.23
C SER A 3 5.55 -11.07 0.50
N LYS A 4 4.25 -11.08 0.75
CA LYS A 4 3.36 -10.06 0.17
C LYS A 4 3.75 -8.66 0.63
N GLN A 5 4.16 -8.53 1.89
CA GLN A 5 4.63 -7.28 2.44
C GLN A 5 5.87 -6.79 1.70
N ASP A 6 6.83 -7.68 1.44
CA ASP A 6 8.05 -7.33 0.73
C ASP A 6 7.78 -6.93 -0.71
N LYS A 7 6.88 -7.64 -1.38
CA LYS A 7 6.49 -7.30 -2.75
C LYS A 7 5.90 -5.89 -2.83
N PHE A 8 5.01 -5.57 -1.91
CA PHE A 8 4.41 -4.23 -1.85
C PHE A 8 5.47 -3.17 -1.59
N LYS A 9 6.32 -3.41 -0.59
CA LYS A 9 7.37 -2.47 -0.23
C LYS A 9 8.34 -2.23 -1.39
N ASN A 10 8.73 -3.30 -2.08
CA ASN A 10 9.66 -3.19 -3.20
C ASN A 10 9.04 -2.42 -4.37
N LEU A 11 7.76 -2.66 -4.65
CA LEU A 11 7.07 -1.90 -5.68
C LEU A 11 6.98 -0.43 -5.30
N PHE A 12 6.62 -0.14 -4.05
CA PHE A 12 6.56 1.24 -3.57
C PHE A 12 7.91 1.93 -3.72
N MET A 13 8.98 1.27 -3.29
CA MET A 13 10.32 1.84 -3.35
C MET A 13 10.79 2.10 -4.78
N SER A 14 10.35 1.29 -5.73
CA SER A 14 10.70 1.52 -7.13
C SER A 14 9.92 2.71 -7.70
N LEU A 15 8.66 2.88 -7.27
CA LEU A 15 7.81 3.96 -7.78
C LEU A 15 8.15 5.31 -7.15
N VAL A 16 8.60 5.34 -5.90
CA VAL A 16 8.89 6.58 -5.21
C VAL A 16 10.03 7.37 -5.85
N LYS A 17 10.84 6.71 -6.66
CA LYS A 17 11.93 7.38 -7.39
C LYS A 17 11.42 8.34 -8.44
N ASP A 18 10.25 8.04 -9.03
CA ASP A 18 9.68 8.83 -10.12
C ASP A 18 8.37 9.51 -9.77
N HIS A 19 7.78 9.16 -8.62
CA HIS A 19 6.48 9.68 -8.21
C HIS A 19 6.55 10.15 -6.76
N GLU A 20 5.92 11.27 -6.47
CA GLU A 20 5.88 11.78 -5.09
C GLU A 20 4.72 11.13 -4.36
N ILE A 21 4.98 9.96 -3.80
CA ILE A 21 3.99 9.18 -3.08
C ILE A 21 4.48 8.89 -1.67
N THR A 22 3.54 8.73 -0.75
CA THR A 22 3.83 8.32 0.62
C THR A 22 2.93 7.17 1.00
N MET A 23 3.39 6.32 1.91
CA MET A 23 2.57 5.22 2.38
C MET A 23 2.43 5.26 3.89
N GLU A 24 1.30 4.74 4.36
CA GLU A 24 1.04 4.56 5.77
C GLU A 24 0.55 3.14 5.98
N VAL A 25 1.10 2.48 6.99
CA VAL A 25 0.64 1.16 7.40
C VAL A 25 0.33 1.24 8.88
N THR A 26 -0.91 0.95 9.23
CA THR A 26 -1.35 0.98 10.62
C THR A 26 -2.05 -0.32 10.97
N TYR A 27 -2.08 -0.62 12.26
CA TYR A 27 -2.81 -1.77 12.78
C TYR A 27 -3.63 -1.33 13.97
N SER A 28 -4.87 -1.79 14.00
CA SER A 28 -5.78 -1.57 15.11
C SER A 28 -6.56 -2.85 15.33
N LYS A 29 -6.82 -3.18 16.57
CA LYS A 29 -7.58 -4.36 16.93
C LYS A 29 -9.03 -4.30 16.39
N PHE A 30 -9.54 -3.10 16.12
CA PHE A 30 -10.91 -2.93 15.64
C PHE A 30 -11.04 -2.95 14.11
N ILE A 31 -9.98 -2.47 13.43
CA ILE A 31 -10.01 -2.33 11.97
C ILE A 31 -9.12 -3.37 11.29
N GLY A 32 -8.10 -3.85 12.03
CA GLY A 32 -7.09 -4.72 11.46
C GLY A 32 -5.97 -3.92 10.83
N TRP A 33 -5.39 -4.46 9.79
CA TRP A 33 -4.33 -3.80 9.04
C TRP A 33 -4.93 -2.82 8.05
N ASN A 34 -4.34 -1.62 8.00
CA ASN A 34 -4.75 -0.62 7.02
C ASN A 34 -3.51 -0.16 6.27
N VAL A 35 -3.55 -0.28 4.94
CA VAL A 35 -2.44 0.12 4.07
C VAL A 35 -2.95 1.24 3.17
N ARG A 36 -2.30 2.39 3.22
CA ARG A 36 -2.69 3.56 2.44
C ARG A 36 -1.50 4.09 1.66
N VAL A 37 -1.78 4.56 0.44
CA VAL A 37 -0.79 5.26 -0.36
C VAL A 37 -1.42 6.57 -0.83
N PHE A 38 -0.69 7.65 -0.62
CA PHE A 38 -1.14 8.99 -1.00
C PHE A 38 -0.23 9.55 -2.09
N GLU A 39 -0.81 10.37 -2.94
CA GLU A 39 -0.07 11.10 -3.95
C GLU A 39 0.02 12.56 -3.49
N LYS A 40 1.18 13.20 -3.71
CA LYS A 40 1.38 14.58 -3.31
C LYS A 40 0.31 15.49 -3.92
N GLY A 41 -0.25 16.35 -3.09
CA GLY A 41 -1.28 17.29 -3.53
C GLY A 41 -2.70 16.78 -3.36
N TYR A 42 -2.88 15.55 -2.91
CA TYR A 42 -4.20 14.96 -2.70
C TYR A 42 -4.38 14.60 -1.23
N ASP A 43 -5.56 14.92 -0.69
CA ASP A 43 -5.92 14.65 0.70
C ASP A 43 -6.32 13.20 0.92
N ARG A 44 -6.76 12.53 -0.14
CA ARG A 44 -7.28 11.17 -0.04
C ARG A 44 -6.31 10.17 -0.61
N PRO A 45 -6.18 9.01 0.01
CA PRO A 45 -5.34 7.95 -0.53
C PRO A 45 -5.96 7.37 -1.80
N PHE A 46 -5.11 6.99 -2.76
CA PHE A 46 -5.58 6.24 -3.91
C PHE A 46 -5.47 4.74 -3.68
N VAL A 47 -4.74 4.33 -2.65
CA VAL A 47 -4.75 2.96 -2.13
C VAL A 47 -5.21 3.07 -0.68
N ASP A 48 -6.26 2.35 -0.33
CA ASP A 48 -6.78 2.35 1.04
C ASP A 48 -7.42 0.98 1.28
N ILE A 49 -6.62 0.09 1.85
CA ILE A 49 -6.99 -1.31 2.02
C ILE A 49 -7.06 -1.63 3.50
N ASP A 50 -8.18 -2.21 3.93
CA ASP A 50 -8.35 -2.73 5.28
C ASP A 50 -8.48 -4.24 5.23
N SER A 51 -7.79 -4.95 6.12
CA SER A 51 -7.95 -6.39 6.25
C SER A 51 -7.42 -6.83 7.61
N TYR A 52 -8.07 -7.82 8.21
CA TYR A 52 -7.57 -8.42 9.44
C TYR A 52 -6.37 -9.34 9.17
N ASP A 53 -6.22 -9.78 7.92
CA ASP A 53 -5.10 -10.61 7.50
C ASP A 53 -4.04 -9.72 6.86
N MET A 54 -2.85 -9.69 7.45
CA MET A 54 -1.76 -8.85 6.96
C MET A 54 -1.38 -9.20 5.52
N GLU A 55 -1.29 -10.48 5.19
CA GLU A 55 -0.92 -10.88 3.83
C GLU A 55 -1.96 -10.43 2.81
N ASP A 56 -3.24 -10.57 3.15
CA ASP A 56 -4.32 -10.13 2.28
C ASP A 56 -4.26 -8.60 2.09
N ALA A 57 -4.02 -7.86 3.17
CA ALA A 57 -3.93 -6.41 3.09
C ALA A 57 -2.83 -5.98 2.11
N PHE A 58 -1.65 -6.57 2.23
CA PHE A 58 -0.53 -6.18 1.38
C PHE A 58 -0.68 -6.70 -0.06
N ASP A 59 -1.29 -7.86 -0.24
CA ASP A 59 -1.55 -8.38 -1.58
C ASP A 59 -2.50 -7.46 -2.34
N ARG A 60 -3.58 -7.04 -1.69
CA ARG A 60 -4.56 -6.14 -2.30
C ARG A 60 -3.98 -4.76 -2.53
N ALA A 61 -3.16 -4.27 -1.58
CA ALA A 61 -2.48 -3.00 -1.74
C ALA A 61 -1.50 -3.04 -2.91
N TYR A 62 -0.77 -4.15 -3.05
CA TYR A 62 0.14 -4.32 -4.19
C TYR A 62 -0.62 -4.22 -5.51
N SER A 63 -1.74 -4.93 -5.63
CA SER A 63 -2.53 -4.92 -6.86
C SER A 63 -3.05 -3.52 -7.18
N ALA A 64 -3.52 -2.80 -6.17
CA ALA A 64 -4.03 -1.45 -6.36
C ALA A 64 -2.91 -0.49 -6.77
N LEU A 65 -1.75 -0.59 -6.14
CA LEU A 65 -0.61 0.26 -6.46
C LEU A 65 -0.09 -0.03 -7.86
N TYR A 66 0.03 -1.31 -8.20
CA TYR A 66 0.47 -1.73 -9.53
C TYR A 66 -0.46 -1.18 -10.61
N SER A 67 -1.78 -1.29 -10.40
CA SER A 67 -2.76 -0.85 -11.37
C SER A 67 -2.73 0.66 -11.61
N LYS A 68 -2.36 1.43 -10.60
CA LYS A 68 -2.33 2.89 -10.72
C LYS A 68 -1.29 3.35 -11.74
N TYR A 69 -0.14 2.68 -11.81
CA TYR A 69 0.99 3.10 -12.63
C TYR A 69 1.32 2.15 -13.77
N ASN A 70 0.47 1.14 -13.97
CA ASN A 70 0.61 0.19 -15.07
C ASN A 70 -0.76 -0.09 -15.73
#